data_161f7817128cc2c303aca239e582bfc7
#
_entry.id   161f7817128cc2c303aca239e582bfc7
#
_cell.length_a   1.000
_cell.length_b   1.000
_cell.length_c   1.000
_cell.angle_alpha   90.00
_cell.angle_beta   90.00
_cell.angle_gamma   90.00
#
_symmetry.space_group_name_H-M   'P 1'
#
loop_
_entity.id
_entity.type
_entity.pdbx_description
1 polymer ?
#
loop_
_entity_poly.entity_id
_entity_poly.type
_entity_poly.pdbx_seq_one_letter_code
_entity_poly.pdbx_strand_id
1 'polypeptide(L)'
;MSTQINDLVAMRDIETLYELMTEDEDWLTQFDAAEGLIKLGDQRGYEFVATAILSDDEEILEVAKEIQGSPEFARLRQKVEAEQAGEQRSRLESARKRLQQGGRIFRYKMVYLSAGALMGDDPLGKGFEIPALDQQGLEGWEVVNMLPTRRALLVGSVDDHFTGAYFLLKKEITSNQSAERDKE
;
A
#
# COMPACT_ATOMS: atom_id res chain seq x y z
N MET A 1 -24.06 -12.54 11.23
CA MET A 1 -23.36 -12.34 12.54
C MET A 1 -23.86 -13.34 13.59
N SER A 2 -22.93 -13.96 14.32
CA SER A 2 -23.24 -14.86 15.42
C SER A 2 -23.80 -14.09 16.65
N THR A 3 -24.55 -14.78 17.54
CA THR A 3 -25.07 -14.17 18.79
C THR A 3 -23.94 -13.60 19.64
N GLN A 4 -22.83 -14.30 19.74
CA GLN A 4 -21.63 -13.88 20.48
C GLN A 4 -21.06 -12.53 19.95
N ILE A 5 -20.94 -12.37 18.64
CA ILE A 5 -20.44 -11.13 18.02
C ILE A 5 -21.39 -9.96 18.31
N ASN A 6 -22.70 -10.19 18.25
CA ASN A 6 -23.68 -9.15 18.58
C ASN A 6 -23.56 -8.67 20.03
N ASP A 7 -23.29 -9.59 20.97
CA ASP A 7 -23.08 -9.26 22.38
C ASP A 7 -21.79 -8.43 22.55
N LEU A 8 -20.70 -8.78 21.86
CA LEU A 8 -19.45 -8.01 21.87
C LEU A 8 -19.66 -6.60 21.31
N VAL A 9 -20.41 -6.47 20.21
CA VAL A 9 -20.76 -5.15 19.64
C VAL A 9 -21.59 -4.33 20.65
N ALA A 10 -22.57 -4.95 21.33
CA ALA A 10 -23.37 -4.27 22.33
C ALA A 10 -22.53 -3.80 23.53
N MET A 11 -21.54 -4.59 23.95
CA MET A 11 -20.60 -4.26 25.01
C MET A 11 -19.49 -3.30 24.56
N ARG A 12 -19.36 -3.04 23.26
CA ARG A 12 -18.25 -2.29 22.63
C ARG A 12 -16.87 -2.89 22.94
N ASP A 13 -16.80 -4.19 22.98
CA ASP A 13 -15.55 -4.91 23.21
C ASP A 13 -14.73 -5.01 21.89
N ILE A 14 -14.06 -3.90 21.57
CA ILE A 14 -13.30 -3.72 20.34
C ILE A 14 -12.10 -4.69 20.28
N GLU A 15 -11.45 -4.93 21.42
CA GLU A 15 -10.24 -5.75 21.44
C GLU A 15 -10.57 -7.23 21.20
N THR A 16 -11.62 -7.77 21.84
CA THR A 16 -12.06 -9.15 21.59
C THR A 16 -12.54 -9.33 20.14
N LEU A 17 -13.25 -8.33 19.58
CA LEU A 17 -13.63 -8.36 18.17
C LEU A 17 -12.40 -8.35 17.25
N TYR A 18 -11.36 -7.59 17.59
CA TYR A 18 -10.14 -7.55 16.82
C TYR A 18 -9.37 -8.88 16.87
N GLU A 19 -9.29 -9.50 18.05
CA GLU A 19 -8.70 -10.84 18.22
C GLU A 19 -9.45 -11.88 17.38
N LEU A 20 -10.77 -11.91 17.41
CA LEU A 20 -11.58 -12.82 16.58
C LEU A 20 -11.35 -12.57 15.09
N MET A 21 -11.27 -11.31 14.67
CA MET A 21 -11.01 -10.97 13.27
C MET A 21 -9.64 -11.47 12.77
N THR A 22 -8.63 -11.53 13.64
CA THR A 22 -7.24 -11.82 13.24
C THR A 22 -6.79 -13.25 13.55
N GLU A 23 -7.37 -13.91 14.54
CA GLU A 23 -6.87 -15.16 15.09
C GLU A 23 -7.86 -16.33 14.98
N ASP A 24 -9.14 -16.09 14.68
CA ASP A 24 -10.13 -17.17 14.56
C ASP A 24 -9.82 -18.03 13.32
N GLU A 25 -9.97 -19.36 13.47
CA GLU A 25 -9.75 -20.31 12.36
C GLU A 25 -10.88 -20.29 11.33
N ASP A 26 -12.08 -19.87 11.73
CA ASP A 26 -13.24 -19.73 10.85
C ASP A 26 -13.29 -18.35 10.20
N TRP A 27 -13.02 -18.30 8.91
CA TRP A 27 -13.02 -17.07 8.14
C TRP A 27 -14.37 -16.31 8.18
N LEU A 28 -15.51 -17.00 8.32
CA LEU A 28 -16.81 -16.35 8.48
C LEU A 28 -16.89 -15.60 9.81
N THR A 29 -16.35 -16.18 10.87
CA THR A 29 -16.23 -15.52 12.19
C THR A 29 -15.33 -14.27 12.08
N GLN A 30 -14.23 -14.35 11.34
CA GLN A 30 -13.37 -13.18 11.10
C GLN A 30 -14.14 -12.04 10.41
N PHE A 31 -14.94 -12.35 9.38
CA PHE A 31 -15.77 -11.36 8.69
C PHE A 31 -16.90 -10.80 9.57
N ASP A 32 -17.56 -11.65 10.36
CA ASP A 32 -18.56 -11.21 11.32
C ASP A 32 -17.96 -10.24 12.36
N ALA A 33 -16.75 -10.53 12.83
CA ALA A 33 -16.02 -9.66 13.76
C ALA A 33 -15.60 -8.34 13.10
N ALA A 34 -15.12 -8.39 11.84
CA ALA A 34 -14.79 -7.20 11.05
C ALA A 34 -16.01 -6.30 10.85
N GLU A 35 -17.18 -6.89 10.54
CA GLU A 35 -18.45 -6.14 10.44
C GLU A 35 -18.84 -5.52 11.79
N GLY A 36 -18.61 -6.24 12.90
CA GLY A 36 -18.79 -5.71 14.25
C GLY A 36 -17.92 -4.48 14.52
N LEU A 37 -16.63 -4.53 14.16
CA LEU A 37 -15.71 -3.41 14.27
C LEU A 37 -16.16 -2.21 13.42
N ILE A 38 -16.61 -2.46 12.18
CA ILE A 38 -17.16 -1.42 11.31
C ILE A 38 -18.37 -0.72 11.94
N LYS A 39 -19.29 -1.48 12.54
CA LYS A 39 -20.46 -0.94 13.26
C LYS A 39 -20.05 -0.06 14.45
N LEU A 40 -18.94 -0.39 15.10
CA LEU A 40 -18.36 0.41 16.18
C LEU A 40 -17.53 1.60 15.69
N GLY A 41 -17.30 1.70 14.37
CA GLY A 41 -16.53 2.77 13.76
C GLY A 41 -15.01 2.58 13.86
N ASP A 42 -14.55 1.33 14.09
CA ASP A 42 -13.13 0.99 14.16
C ASP A 42 -12.55 0.76 12.75
N GLN A 43 -11.46 1.46 12.44
CA GLN A 43 -10.82 1.43 11.13
C GLN A 43 -10.23 0.07 10.76
N ARG A 44 -9.82 -0.74 11.74
CA ARG A 44 -9.22 -2.07 11.52
C ARG A 44 -10.17 -2.99 10.76
N GLY A 45 -11.47 -2.97 11.11
CA GLY A 45 -12.49 -3.73 10.38
C GLY A 45 -12.66 -3.27 8.93
N TYR A 46 -12.61 -1.96 8.69
CA TYR A 46 -12.64 -1.40 7.34
C TYR A 46 -11.43 -1.86 6.50
N GLU A 47 -10.22 -1.81 7.06
CA GLU A 47 -8.99 -2.21 6.37
C GLU A 47 -8.99 -3.71 6.04
N PHE A 48 -9.50 -4.55 6.94
CA PHE A 48 -9.65 -5.98 6.72
C PHE A 48 -10.55 -6.26 5.51
N VAL A 49 -11.76 -5.69 5.49
CA VAL A 49 -12.72 -5.89 4.38
C VAL A 49 -12.17 -5.28 3.08
N ALA A 50 -11.55 -4.10 3.12
CA ALA A 50 -10.95 -3.47 1.95
C ALA A 50 -9.81 -4.31 1.33
N THR A 51 -9.08 -5.07 2.14
CA THR A 51 -8.05 -6.01 1.67
C THR A 51 -8.68 -7.27 1.09
N ALA A 52 -9.75 -7.79 1.73
CA ALA A 52 -10.44 -9.00 1.30
C ALA A 52 -11.11 -8.88 -0.09
N ILE A 53 -11.46 -7.66 -0.52
CA ILE A 53 -11.98 -7.39 -1.87
C ILE A 53 -10.96 -7.72 -2.98
N LEU A 54 -9.67 -7.79 -2.63
CA LEU A 54 -8.60 -8.15 -3.57
C LEU A 54 -8.33 -9.67 -3.59
N SER A 55 -9.13 -10.46 -2.87
CA SER A 55 -8.99 -11.93 -2.84
C SER A 55 -9.36 -12.56 -4.18
N ASP A 56 -8.62 -13.62 -4.53
CA ASP A 56 -8.95 -14.49 -5.67
C ASP A 56 -10.02 -15.55 -5.31
N ASP A 57 -10.40 -15.66 -4.03
CA ASP A 57 -11.44 -16.55 -3.52
C ASP A 57 -12.82 -15.91 -3.70
N GLU A 58 -13.70 -16.56 -4.47
CA GLU A 58 -15.02 -16.04 -4.80
C GLU A 58 -15.94 -15.91 -3.57
N GLU A 59 -15.84 -16.84 -2.60
CA GLU A 59 -16.67 -16.81 -1.39
C GLU A 59 -16.28 -15.64 -0.49
N ILE A 60 -14.99 -15.44 -0.30
CA ILE A 60 -14.43 -14.29 0.44
C ILE A 60 -14.82 -12.97 -0.23
N LEU A 61 -14.70 -12.92 -1.55
CA LEU A 61 -15.02 -11.74 -2.33
C LEU A 61 -16.50 -11.36 -2.24
N GLU A 62 -17.41 -12.36 -2.24
CA GLU A 62 -18.86 -12.13 -2.14
C GLU A 62 -19.22 -11.53 -0.78
N VAL A 63 -18.72 -12.11 0.32
CA VAL A 63 -18.97 -11.59 1.69
C VAL A 63 -18.36 -10.20 1.87
N ALA A 64 -17.14 -9.97 1.37
CA ALA A 64 -16.50 -8.66 1.43
C ALA A 64 -17.33 -7.59 0.70
N LYS A 65 -17.89 -7.89 -0.48
CA LYS A 65 -18.77 -6.99 -1.23
C LYS A 65 -20.08 -6.70 -0.52
N GLU A 66 -20.66 -7.71 0.14
CA GLU A 66 -21.88 -7.51 0.94
C GLU A 66 -21.64 -6.50 2.06
N ILE A 67 -20.57 -6.68 2.85
CA ILE A 67 -20.20 -5.75 3.92
C ILE A 67 -19.87 -4.36 3.36
N GLN A 68 -19.16 -4.28 2.22
CA GLN A 68 -18.86 -3.02 1.56
C GLN A 68 -20.11 -2.23 1.16
N GLY A 69 -21.21 -2.93 0.81
CA GLY A 69 -22.49 -2.32 0.48
C GLY A 69 -23.23 -1.73 1.68
N SER A 70 -22.76 -1.95 2.91
CA SER A 70 -23.44 -1.47 4.13
C SER A 70 -23.26 0.05 4.32
N PRO A 71 -24.27 0.74 4.92
CA PRO A 71 -24.18 2.16 5.22
C PRO A 71 -23.09 2.49 6.26
N GLU A 72 -22.81 1.57 7.16
CA GLU A 72 -21.77 1.68 8.19
C GLU A 72 -20.39 1.70 7.55
N PHE A 73 -20.13 0.80 6.60
CA PHE A 73 -18.89 0.79 5.82
C PHE A 73 -18.71 2.10 5.04
N ALA A 74 -19.76 2.57 4.37
CA ALA A 74 -19.70 3.81 3.59
C ALA A 74 -19.39 5.03 4.49
N ARG A 75 -19.96 5.12 5.70
CA ARG A 75 -19.65 6.18 6.65
C ARG A 75 -18.21 6.13 7.13
N LEU A 76 -17.74 4.93 7.48
CA LEU A 76 -16.37 4.73 7.97
C LEU A 76 -15.36 5.04 6.86
N ARG A 77 -15.63 4.62 5.63
CA ARG A 77 -14.84 4.95 4.45
C ARG A 77 -14.69 6.46 4.28
N GLN A 78 -15.80 7.21 4.33
CA GLN A 78 -15.74 8.67 4.21
C GLN A 78 -14.90 9.31 5.32
N LYS A 79 -15.01 8.80 6.55
CA LYS A 79 -14.20 9.28 7.68
C LYS A 79 -12.71 9.04 7.43
N VAL A 80 -12.33 7.81 7.05
CA VAL A 80 -10.94 7.43 6.77
C VAL A 80 -10.37 8.25 5.61
N GLU A 81 -11.11 8.40 4.51
CA GLU A 81 -10.70 9.22 3.37
C GLU A 81 -10.52 10.70 3.76
N ALA A 82 -11.39 11.25 4.60
CA ALA A 82 -11.27 12.62 5.09
C ALA A 82 -10.05 12.82 6.01
N GLU A 83 -9.78 11.86 6.90
CA GLU A 83 -8.61 11.88 7.77
C GLU A 83 -7.31 11.79 6.96
N GLN A 84 -7.22 10.88 5.99
CA GLN A 84 -6.09 10.74 5.08
C GLN A 84 -5.86 12.00 4.24
N ALA A 85 -6.94 12.61 3.71
CA ALA A 85 -6.84 13.87 2.98
C ALA A 85 -6.36 15.01 3.88
N GLY A 86 -6.80 15.06 5.15
CA GLY A 86 -6.34 16.02 6.15
C GLY A 86 -4.85 15.87 6.45
N GLU A 87 -4.39 14.63 6.66
CA GLU A 87 -2.98 14.35 6.87
C GLU A 87 -2.11 14.72 5.67
N GLN A 88 -2.57 14.39 4.45
CA GLN A 88 -1.85 14.76 3.23
C GLN A 88 -1.71 16.28 3.09
N ARG A 89 -2.78 17.04 3.36
CA ARG A 89 -2.72 18.53 3.36
C ARG A 89 -1.72 19.03 4.37
N SER A 90 -1.75 18.54 5.61
CA SER A 90 -0.81 18.92 6.67
C SER A 90 0.65 18.61 6.29
N ARG A 91 0.90 17.42 5.68
CA ARG A 91 2.23 17.05 5.17
C ARG A 91 2.70 17.99 4.06
N LEU A 92 1.80 18.34 3.11
CA LEU A 92 2.11 19.27 2.03
C LEU A 92 2.40 20.69 2.54
N GLU A 93 1.63 21.19 3.50
CA GLU A 93 1.87 22.50 4.13
C GLU A 93 3.21 22.52 4.87
N SER A 94 3.50 21.47 5.62
CA SER A 94 4.79 21.32 6.31
C SER A 94 5.96 21.26 5.33
N ALA A 95 5.78 20.59 4.20
CA ALA A 95 6.75 20.53 3.12
C ALA A 95 6.96 21.91 2.47
N ARG A 96 5.89 22.64 2.16
CA ARG A 96 5.95 24.02 1.64
C ARG A 96 6.69 24.96 2.60
N LYS A 97 6.38 24.87 3.89
CA LYS A 97 7.06 25.66 4.93
C LYS A 97 8.55 25.38 5.00
N ARG A 98 8.96 24.11 4.91
CA ARG A 98 10.37 23.74 4.84
C ARG A 98 11.08 24.32 3.62
N LEU A 99 10.46 24.26 2.44
CA LEU A 99 11.02 24.86 1.21
C LEU A 99 11.21 26.37 1.36
N GLN A 100 10.23 27.09 1.93
CA GLN A 100 10.32 28.53 2.17
C GLN A 100 11.45 28.90 3.15
N GLN A 101 11.80 27.99 4.06
CA GLN A 101 12.90 28.15 5.02
C GLN A 101 14.26 27.70 4.46
N GLY A 102 14.36 27.39 3.16
CA GLY A 102 15.58 26.91 2.53
C GLY A 102 15.88 25.41 2.81
N GLY A 103 14.93 24.68 3.34
CA GLY A 103 15.05 23.23 3.56
C GLY A 103 14.92 22.44 2.25
N ARG A 104 15.45 21.22 2.26
CA ARG A 104 15.39 20.32 1.10
C ARG A 104 14.25 19.33 1.26
N ILE A 105 13.52 19.08 0.17
CA ILE A 105 12.45 18.09 0.12
C ILE A 105 12.75 17.12 -1.01
N PHE A 106 12.49 15.83 -0.75
CA PHE A 106 12.70 14.79 -1.72
C PHE A 106 11.38 14.06 -2.01
N ARG A 107 11.19 13.72 -3.27
CA ARG A 107 10.19 12.72 -3.69
C ARG A 107 10.88 11.39 -3.86
N TYR A 108 10.11 10.33 -3.59
CA TYR A 108 10.57 8.95 -3.78
C TYR A 108 9.58 8.22 -4.68
N LYS A 109 10.11 7.32 -5.50
CA LYS A 109 9.31 6.34 -6.26
C LYS A 109 10.04 5.01 -6.32
N MET A 110 9.29 3.93 -6.49
CA MET A 110 9.85 2.62 -6.79
C MET A 110 9.61 2.29 -8.26
N VAL A 111 10.63 1.76 -8.92
CA VAL A 111 10.57 1.27 -10.31
C VAL A 111 11.01 -0.18 -10.31
N TYR A 112 10.17 -1.07 -10.83
CA TYR A 112 10.54 -2.46 -11.04
C TYR A 112 11.16 -2.61 -12.43
N LEU A 113 12.32 -3.29 -12.50
CA LEU A 113 12.94 -3.72 -13.75
C LEU A 113 13.07 -5.24 -13.73
N SER A 114 12.58 -5.90 -14.78
CA SER A 114 12.74 -7.34 -14.95
C SER A 114 14.19 -7.74 -15.16
N ALA A 115 14.52 -9.00 -14.92
CA ALA A 115 15.88 -9.52 -15.14
C ALA A 115 16.37 -9.26 -16.57
N GLY A 116 15.51 -9.42 -17.58
CA GLY A 116 15.85 -9.12 -18.98
C GLY A 116 16.18 -7.65 -19.21
N ALA A 117 15.47 -6.72 -18.56
CA ALA A 117 15.75 -5.29 -18.65
C ALA A 117 17.05 -4.87 -17.95
N LEU A 118 17.48 -5.67 -16.94
CA LEU A 118 18.71 -5.42 -16.19
C LEU A 118 19.95 -6.04 -16.85
N MET A 119 19.79 -7.21 -17.49
CA MET A 119 20.93 -7.94 -18.03
C MET A 119 21.35 -7.46 -19.42
N GLY A 120 20.47 -6.75 -20.15
CA GLY A 120 20.75 -6.29 -21.51
C GLY A 120 21.11 -7.45 -22.47
N ASP A 121 21.51 -7.08 -23.69
CA ASP A 121 21.91 -8.06 -24.71
C ASP A 121 23.40 -8.50 -24.60
N ASP A 122 24.18 -7.89 -23.70
CA ASP A 122 25.62 -8.19 -23.52
C ASP A 122 25.94 -8.57 -22.06
N PRO A 123 25.78 -9.84 -21.66
CA PRO A 123 26.05 -10.32 -20.30
C PRO A 123 27.55 -10.26 -19.91
N LEU A 124 28.46 -9.99 -20.86
CA LEU A 124 29.90 -9.86 -20.64
C LEU A 124 30.40 -8.45 -20.96
N GLY A 125 29.52 -7.51 -21.26
CA GLY A 125 29.80 -6.16 -21.70
C GLY A 125 30.55 -5.31 -20.69
N LYS A 126 31.38 -4.44 -21.19
CA LYS A 126 32.30 -3.56 -20.47
C LYS A 126 31.61 -2.37 -19.79
N GLY A 127 30.31 -2.25 -19.87
CA GLY A 127 29.53 -1.19 -19.23
C GLY A 127 28.06 -1.60 -19.16
N PHE A 128 27.52 -1.55 -17.95
CA PHE A 128 26.10 -1.80 -17.73
C PHE A 128 25.35 -0.47 -17.91
N GLU A 129 24.81 -0.25 -19.10
CA GLU A 129 23.82 0.80 -19.30
C GLU A 129 22.45 0.19 -19.07
N ILE A 130 21.66 0.80 -18.18
CA ILE A 130 20.27 0.43 -17.95
C ILE A 130 19.41 1.58 -18.49
N PRO A 131 18.97 1.54 -19.76
CA PRO A 131 18.30 2.67 -20.42
C PRO A 131 17.09 3.19 -19.66
N ALA A 132 16.38 2.30 -18.98
CA ALA A 132 15.23 2.68 -18.14
C ALA A 132 15.64 3.53 -16.92
N LEU A 133 16.85 3.35 -16.38
CA LEU A 133 17.38 4.18 -15.28
C LEU A 133 18.03 5.46 -15.82
N ASP A 134 18.66 5.42 -16.98
CA ASP A 134 19.24 6.60 -17.63
C ASP A 134 18.16 7.64 -17.92
N GLN A 135 16.99 7.20 -18.42
CA GLN A 135 15.85 8.09 -18.61
C GLN A 135 15.41 8.73 -17.29
N GLN A 136 15.39 7.95 -16.19
CA GLN A 136 15.06 8.49 -14.87
C GLN A 136 16.12 9.50 -14.40
N GLY A 137 17.40 9.23 -14.66
CA GLY A 137 18.51 10.14 -14.37
C GLY A 137 18.37 11.47 -15.11
N LEU A 138 18.03 11.45 -16.41
CA LEU A 138 17.77 12.66 -17.19
C LEU A 138 16.60 13.50 -16.64
N GLU A 139 15.62 12.85 -16.02
CA GLU A 139 14.53 13.51 -15.30
C GLU A 139 14.96 14.02 -13.91
N GLY A 140 16.20 13.79 -13.48
CA GLY A 140 16.75 14.20 -12.20
C GLY A 140 16.44 13.27 -11.03
N TRP A 141 16.12 11.99 -11.31
CA TRP A 141 15.99 10.96 -10.30
C TRP A 141 17.34 10.30 -10.03
N GLU A 142 17.64 10.06 -8.77
CA GLU A 142 18.85 9.35 -8.31
C GLU A 142 18.45 8.00 -7.69
N VAL A 143 19.18 6.94 -8.03
CA VAL A 143 19.02 5.63 -7.39
C VAL A 143 19.56 5.69 -5.96
N VAL A 144 18.72 5.35 -4.99
CA VAL A 144 19.07 5.31 -3.56
C VAL A 144 19.38 3.88 -3.12
N ASN A 145 18.59 2.92 -3.61
CA ASN A 145 18.70 1.52 -3.21
C ASN A 145 18.14 0.61 -4.31
N MET A 146 18.56 -0.65 -4.27
CA MET A 146 18.07 -1.73 -5.13
C MET A 146 17.68 -2.92 -4.26
N LEU A 147 16.48 -3.45 -4.48
CA LEU A 147 15.95 -4.64 -3.82
C LEU A 147 15.76 -5.73 -4.87
N PRO A 148 16.62 -6.76 -4.93
CA PRO A 148 16.48 -7.85 -5.88
C PRO A 148 15.24 -8.70 -5.54
N THR A 149 14.51 -9.13 -6.57
CA THR A 149 13.41 -10.07 -6.44
C THR A 149 13.81 -11.44 -6.94
N ARG A 150 13.46 -12.46 -6.17
CA ARG A 150 13.71 -13.88 -6.49
C ARG A 150 12.39 -14.61 -6.42
N ARG A 151 12.21 -15.59 -7.29
CA ARG A 151 11.06 -16.48 -7.28
C ARG A 151 11.56 -17.91 -7.00
N ALA A 152 11.11 -18.49 -5.90
CA ALA A 152 11.27 -19.92 -5.68
C ALA A 152 10.36 -20.66 -6.67
N LEU A 153 10.90 -21.50 -7.53
CA LEU A 153 10.14 -22.21 -8.58
C LEU A 153 9.31 -23.38 -8.04
N LEU A 154 9.67 -23.95 -6.89
CA LEU A 154 8.91 -25.01 -6.18
C LEU A 154 9.51 -25.20 -4.78
N VAL A 155 8.69 -25.67 -3.85
CA VAL A 155 9.15 -26.12 -2.52
C VAL A 155 10.14 -27.26 -2.73
N GLY A 156 11.45 -27.02 -2.50
CA GLY A 156 12.52 -28.02 -2.62
C GLY A 156 13.45 -27.87 -3.84
N SER A 157 13.25 -26.89 -4.74
CA SER A 157 14.23 -26.60 -5.79
C SER A 157 15.27 -25.58 -5.30
N VAL A 158 16.54 -25.90 -5.52
CA VAL A 158 17.70 -25.05 -5.16
C VAL A 158 17.86 -23.84 -6.11
N ASP A 159 17.07 -23.80 -7.19
CA ASP A 159 17.16 -22.78 -8.24
C ASP A 159 16.30 -21.56 -7.89
N ASP A 160 16.91 -20.66 -7.14
CA ASP A 160 16.42 -19.32 -6.85
C ASP A 160 16.66 -18.43 -8.07
N HIS A 161 15.67 -18.33 -8.97
CA HIS A 161 15.82 -17.50 -10.15
C HIS A 161 15.61 -16.03 -9.85
N PHE A 162 16.60 -15.23 -10.18
CA PHE A 162 16.49 -13.77 -10.18
C PHE A 162 15.44 -13.33 -11.22
N THR A 163 14.38 -12.67 -10.78
CA THR A 163 13.29 -12.23 -11.65
C THR A 163 13.39 -10.76 -12.03
N GLY A 164 14.13 -9.98 -11.25
CA GLY A 164 14.31 -8.55 -11.45
C GLY A 164 14.68 -7.83 -10.16
N ALA A 165 14.54 -6.52 -10.15
CA ALA A 165 14.78 -5.72 -8.96
C ALA A 165 13.86 -4.50 -8.90
N TYR A 166 13.52 -4.10 -7.68
CA TYR A 166 12.93 -2.79 -7.40
C TYR A 166 14.04 -1.78 -7.11
N PHE A 167 13.97 -0.65 -7.79
CA PHE A 167 14.87 0.49 -7.57
C PHE A 167 14.11 1.57 -6.81
N LEU A 168 14.62 1.95 -5.65
CA LEU A 168 14.15 3.12 -4.93
C LEU A 168 14.87 4.34 -5.48
N LEU A 169 14.11 5.25 -6.07
CA LEU A 169 14.61 6.49 -6.64
C LEU A 169 14.18 7.67 -5.78
N LYS A 170 15.06 8.67 -5.65
CA LYS A 170 14.76 9.97 -5.04
C LYS A 170 15.02 11.10 -6.04
N LYS A 171 14.25 12.18 -5.89
CA LYS A 171 14.47 13.45 -6.63
C LYS A 171 14.26 14.61 -5.69
N GLU A 172 15.17 15.56 -5.70
CA GLU A 172 15.02 16.81 -4.97
C GLU A 172 13.97 17.70 -5.66
N ILE A 173 13.06 18.25 -4.85
CA ILE A 173 12.06 19.21 -5.32
C ILE A 173 12.62 20.60 -5.10
N THR A 174 12.83 21.34 -6.19
CA THR A 174 13.18 22.75 -6.14
C THR A 174 11.94 23.64 -6.10
N SER A 175 12.06 24.84 -5.51
CA SER A 175 10.95 25.79 -5.35
C SER A 175 10.22 26.13 -6.66
N ASN A 176 10.90 26.06 -7.81
CA ASN A 176 10.29 26.35 -9.11
C ASN A 176 9.31 25.25 -9.60
N GLN A 177 9.45 24.02 -9.15
CA GLN A 177 8.60 22.87 -9.56
C GLN A 177 7.30 22.78 -8.75
N SER A 178 7.20 23.47 -7.62
CA SER A 178 5.96 23.50 -6.83
C SER A 178 4.90 24.44 -7.42
N ALA A 179 5.31 25.45 -8.20
CA ALA A 179 4.41 26.46 -8.77
C ALA A 179 3.66 25.97 -10.04
N GLU A 180 4.13 24.94 -10.71
CA GLU A 180 3.49 24.41 -11.94
C GLU A 180 2.29 23.49 -11.65
N ARG A 181 2.24 22.85 -10.48
CA ARG A 181 1.15 21.95 -10.11
C ARG A 181 -0.12 22.59 -9.56
N ASP A 182 -0.04 23.85 -9.15
CA ASP A 182 -1.24 24.60 -8.69
C ASP A 182 -2.09 25.11 -9.88
N LYS A 183 -1.73 24.72 -11.13
CA LYS A 183 -2.41 25.15 -12.37
C LYS A 183 -3.10 24.01 -13.14
N GLU A 184 -2.99 22.74 -12.68
CA GLU A 184 -3.74 21.60 -13.19
C GLU A 184 -4.81 21.15 -12.19
#